data_bc244ba752b4184862c30efc98fb02b5
#
_entry.id   bc244ba752b4184862c30efc98fb02b5
#
_cell.length_a   1.000
_cell.length_b   1.000
_cell.length_c   1.000
_cell.angle_alpha   90.00
_cell.angle_beta   90.00
_cell.angle_gamma   90.00
#
_symmetry.space_group_name_H-M   'P 1'
#
loop_
_entity.id
_entity.type
_entity.pdbx_description
1 polymer ?
#
loop_
_entity_poly.entity_id
_entity_poly.type
_entity_poly.pdbx_seq_one_letter_code
_entity_poly.pdbx_strand_id
1 'polypeptide(L)'
;PFIHAVGGSWICTRKDIADGNFDKITALCREARQNALGFEFAHLGINCENVESSTEVSNFFQTAFDFPLKDGSSSVFASPNIEILKSSNLGAYGHIAIRTNNILCAVPELERAGFYADTSTAKYKDDRLVALYLKQEIGGFAIHLLQK
;
A
#
# COMPACT_ATOMS: atom_id res chain seq x y z
N PRO A 1 3.16 -16.24 -14.08
CA PRO A 1 3.54 -15.45 -15.23
C PRO A 1 3.66 -13.99 -14.82
N PHE A 2 4.80 -13.35 -15.12
CA PHE A 2 5.03 -11.95 -14.77
C PHE A 2 4.76 -11.09 -16.01
N ILE A 3 3.89 -10.07 -15.84
CA ILE A 3 3.73 -9.03 -16.86
C ILE A 3 4.81 -7.98 -16.58
N HIS A 4 5.78 -7.87 -17.47
CA HIS A 4 6.88 -6.89 -17.34
C HIS A 4 6.54 -5.54 -17.96
N ALA A 5 5.64 -5.51 -18.93
CA ALA A 5 5.22 -4.29 -19.60
C ALA A 5 3.78 -4.44 -20.13
N VAL A 6 3.08 -3.33 -20.17
CA VAL A 6 1.75 -3.21 -20.79
C VAL A 6 1.81 -2.08 -21.81
N GLY A 7 1.29 -2.32 -23.01
CA GLY A 7 1.17 -1.34 -24.06
C GLY A 7 -0.23 -1.29 -24.64
N GLY A 8 -0.61 -0.12 -25.18
CA GLY A 8 -1.92 0.04 -25.80
C GLY A 8 -1.92 1.17 -26.83
N SER A 9 -2.37 0.90 -28.06
CA SER A 9 -2.50 1.90 -29.12
C SER A 9 -3.54 2.99 -28.83
N TRP A 10 -4.42 2.75 -27.85
CA TRP A 10 -5.45 3.70 -27.41
C TRP A 10 -4.88 4.87 -26.59
N ILE A 11 -3.70 4.74 -25.99
CA ILE A 11 -3.06 5.77 -25.17
C ILE A 11 -2.63 6.98 -26.03
N CYS A 12 -2.15 6.72 -27.26
CA CYS A 12 -1.63 7.74 -28.14
C CYS A 12 -1.98 7.39 -29.57
N THR A 13 -3.11 7.85 -30.07
CA THR A 13 -3.54 7.59 -31.45
C THR A 13 -2.90 8.56 -32.43
N ARG A 14 -2.72 8.13 -33.70
CA ARG A 14 -2.23 9.02 -34.77
C ARG A 14 -3.11 10.27 -34.92
N LYS A 15 -4.43 10.10 -34.74
CA LYS A 15 -5.39 11.19 -34.79
C LYS A 15 -5.16 12.21 -33.66
N ASP A 16 -4.98 11.74 -32.42
CA ASP A 16 -4.72 12.63 -31.27
C ASP A 16 -3.42 13.43 -31.46
N ILE A 17 -2.38 12.82 -32.05
CA ILE A 17 -1.14 13.53 -32.38
C ILE A 17 -1.39 14.58 -33.46
N ALA A 18 -2.08 14.22 -34.54
CA ALA A 18 -2.35 15.13 -35.66
C ALA A 18 -3.23 16.33 -35.24
N ASP A 19 -4.17 16.10 -34.33
CA ASP A 19 -5.08 17.12 -33.79
C ASP A 19 -4.44 17.95 -32.66
N GLY A 20 -3.22 17.64 -32.22
CA GLY A 20 -2.54 18.32 -31.11
C GLY A 20 -3.14 18.04 -29.73
N ASN A 21 -3.85 16.93 -29.55
CA ASN A 21 -4.55 16.55 -28.29
C ASN A 21 -3.59 16.04 -27.21
N PHE A 22 -2.50 16.76 -26.92
CA PHE A 22 -1.45 16.30 -26.00
C PHE A 22 -1.91 16.20 -24.54
N ASP A 23 -2.83 17.05 -24.09
CA ASP A 23 -3.41 16.97 -22.74
C ASP A 23 -4.21 15.67 -22.56
N LYS A 24 -4.97 15.26 -23.57
CA LYS A 24 -5.68 13.98 -23.58
C LYS A 24 -4.72 12.81 -23.52
N ILE A 25 -3.65 12.83 -24.33
CA ILE A 25 -2.61 11.79 -24.32
C ILE A 25 -1.97 11.70 -22.94
N THR A 26 -1.64 12.84 -22.33
CA THR A 26 -1.07 12.90 -20.97
C THR A 26 -2.00 12.29 -19.92
N ALA A 27 -3.31 12.61 -20.00
CA ALA A 27 -4.31 12.04 -19.09
C ALA A 27 -4.42 10.52 -19.24
N LEU A 28 -4.48 10.01 -20.48
CA LEU A 28 -4.52 8.57 -20.77
C LEU A 28 -3.25 7.83 -20.29
N CYS A 29 -2.07 8.45 -20.45
CA CYS A 29 -0.82 7.87 -19.91
C CYS A 29 -0.85 7.78 -18.37
N ARG A 30 -1.36 8.81 -17.68
CA ARG A 30 -1.53 8.80 -16.22
C ARG A 30 -2.48 7.70 -15.77
N GLU A 31 -3.64 7.61 -16.43
CA GLU A 31 -4.63 6.59 -16.14
C GLU A 31 -4.07 5.17 -16.34
N ALA A 32 -3.41 4.93 -17.47
CA ALA A 32 -2.76 3.64 -17.76
C ALA A 32 -1.73 3.26 -16.68
N ARG A 33 -0.91 4.24 -16.24
CA ARG A 33 0.05 4.03 -15.15
C ARG A 33 -0.64 3.73 -13.82
N GLN A 34 -1.67 4.49 -13.47
CA GLN A 34 -2.45 4.25 -12.23
C GLN A 34 -3.06 2.86 -12.23
N ASN A 35 -3.65 2.44 -13.34
CA ASN A 35 -4.24 1.11 -13.48
C ASN A 35 -3.18 0.00 -13.40
N ALA A 36 -2.00 0.20 -14.00
CA ALA A 36 -0.90 -0.76 -13.95
C ALA A 36 -0.34 -0.92 -12.54
N LEU A 37 -0.15 0.17 -11.80
CA LEU A 37 0.32 0.15 -10.41
C LEU A 37 -0.75 -0.33 -9.44
N GLY A 38 -2.02 0.02 -9.70
CA GLY A 38 -3.18 -0.43 -8.96
C GLY A 38 -3.11 -0.14 -7.47
N PHE A 39 -2.65 1.06 -7.11
CA PHE A 39 -2.61 1.46 -5.70
C PHE A 39 -4.01 1.52 -5.09
N GLU A 40 -4.16 0.87 -3.93
CA GLU A 40 -5.39 0.92 -3.15
C GLU A 40 -5.08 0.85 -1.65
N PHE A 41 -5.92 1.45 -0.83
CA PHE A 41 -5.84 1.33 0.62
C PHE A 41 -6.05 -0.14 1.02
N ALA A 42 -5.16 -0.65 1.87
CA ALA A 42 -5.26 -2.00 2.40
C ALA A 42 -5.80 -2.00 3.83
N HIS A 43 -5.05 -1.40 4.74
CA HIS A 43 -5.42 -1.28 6.15
C HIS A 43 -4.65 -0.15 6.83
N LEU A 44 -5.19 0.27 7.97
CA LEU A 44 -4.51 1.10 8.96
C LEU A 44 -3.97 0.18 10.07
N GLY A 45 -2.67 0.26 10.34
CA GLY A 45 -2.05 -0.36 11.51
C GLY A 45 -1.98 0.64 12.66
N ILE A 46 -2.45 0.23 13.83
CA ILE A 46 -2.42 1.02 15.07
C ILE A 46 -1.37 0.40 15.99
N ASN A 47 -0.36 1.18 16.38
CA ASN A 47 0.62 0.73 17.37
C ASN A 47 0.00 0.70 18.76
N CYS A 48 0.16 -0.41 19.47
CA CYS A 48 -0.08 -0.52 20.90
C CYS A 48 1.24 -0.83 21.61
N GLU A 49 1.34 -0.48 22.89
CA GLU A 49 2.55 -0.70 23.67
C GLU A 49 2.78 -2.19 23.97
N ASN A 50 1.67 -2.93 24.20
CA ASN A 50 1.68 -4.32 24.63
C ASN A 50 0.37 -5.04 24.25
N VAL A 51 0.28 -6.31 24.62
CA VAL A 51 -0.88 -7.18 24.35
C VAL A 51 -2.14 -6.66 25.08
N GLU A 52 -1.98 -6.15 26.29
CA GLU A 52 -3.11 -5.65 27.11
C GLU A 52 -3.76 -4.44 26.40
N SER A 53 -2.98 -3.44 26.02
CA SER A 53 -3.49 -2.26 25.31
C SER A 53 -4.07 -2.61 23.92
N SER A 54 -3.46 -3.59 23.22
CA SER A 54 -4.03 -4.08 21.96
C SER A 54 -5.38 -4.77 22.14
N THR A 55 -5.55 -5.48 23.25
CA THR A 55 -6.83 -6.13 23.61
C THR A 55 -7.91 -5.10 23.92
N GLU A 56 -7.58 -4.05 24.66
CA GLU A 56 -8.51 -2.94 24.94
C GLU A 56 -8.99 -2.27 23.66
N VAL A 57 -8.06 -1.92 22.76
CA VAL A 57 -8.38 -1.32 21.45
C VAL A 57 -9.22 -2.26 20.60
N SER A 58 -8.90 -3.55 20.57
CA SER A 58 -9.65 -4.56 19.81
C SER A 58 -11.07 -4.70 20.31
N ASN A 59 -11.24 -4.78 21.65
CA ASN A 59 -12.54 -4.88 22.29
C ASN A 59 -13.41 -3.62 22.07
N PHE A 60 -12.79 -2.45 21.99
CA PHE A 60 -13.51 -1.23 21.62
C PHE A 60 -14.16 -1.36 20.24
N PHE A 61 -13.41 -1.79 19.23
CA PHE A 61 -13.95 -1.95 17.87
C PHE A 61 -15.03 -3.04 17.80
N GLN A 62 -14.86 -4.14 18.54
CA GLN A 62 -15.84 -5.20 18.60
C GLN A 62 -17.13 -4.73 19.30
N THR A 63 -17.00 -4.06 20.45
CA THR A 63 -18.16 -3.67 21.25
C THR A 63 -18.95 -2.50 20.65
N ALA A 64 -18.21 -1.48 20.11
CA ALA A 64 -18.84 -0.28 19.60
C ALA A 64 -19.40 -0.44 18.18
N PHE A 65 -18.77 -1.28 17.34
CA PHE A 65 -19.07 -1.39 15.92
C PHE A 65 -19.39 -2.81 15.44
N ASP A 66 -19.39 -3.79 16.36
CA ASP A 66 -19.57 -5.22 16.05
C ASP A 66 -18.59 -5.74 14.98
N PHE A 67 -17.35 -5.21 14.98
CA PHE A 67 -16.34 -5.66 14.03
C PHE A 67 -15.80 -7.03 14.44
N PRO A 68 -15.75 -7.99 13.49
CA PRO A 68 -15.19 -9.30 13.78
C PRO A 68 -13.68 -9.19 14.05
N LEU A 69 -13.24 -9.81 15.14
CA LEU A 69 -11.82 -9.88 15.47
C LEU A 69 -11.19 -11.13 14.87
N LYS A 70 -10.01 -10.94 14.26
CA LYS A 70 -9.15 -12.03 13.82
C LYS A 70 -7.79 -11.90 14.52
N ASP A 71 -7.57 -12.76 15.50
CA ASP A 71 -6.33 -12.78 16.28
C ASP A 71 -5.19 -13.44 15.48
N GLY A 72 -4.03 -12.81 15.51
CA GLY A 72 -2.77 -13.30 14.94
C GLY A 72 -1.63 -13.23 15.96
N SER A 73 -0.44 -13.68 15.59
CA SER A 73 0.71 -13.73 16.49
C SER A 73 1.20 -12.34 16.91
N SER A 74 1.24 -11.38 16.00
CA SER A 74 1.80 -10.02 16.21
C SER A 74 0.74 -8.92 16.23
N SER A 75 -0.49 -9.21 15.80
CA SER A 75 -1.56 -8.22 15.69
C SER A 75 -2.94 -8.87 15.74
N VAL A 76 -3.95 -8.05 15.99
CA VAL A 76 -5.38 -8.40 15.87
C VAL A 76 -5.97 -7.56 14.75
N PHE A 77 -6.69 -8.16 13.82
CA PHE A 77 -7.49 -7.43 12.84
C PHE A 77 -8.91 -7.25 13.36
N ALA A 78 -9.33 -5.99 13.50
CA ALA A 78 -10.72 -5.62 13.70
C ALA A 78 -11.29 -5.20 12.34
N SER A 79 -12.02 -6.07 11.67
CA SER A 79 -12.31 -6.00 10.24
C SER A 79 -11.07 -6.15 9.34
N PRO A 80 -11.20 -6.25 8.01
CA PRO A 80 -10.04 -6.37 7.11
C PRO A 80 -9.13 -5.13 7.04
N ASN A 81 -9.61 -3.98 7.53
CA ASN A 81 -8.97 -2.69 7.29
C ASN A 81 -8.32 -2.06 8.52
N ILE A 82 -8.45 -2.66 9.70
CA ILE A 82 -7.85 -2.16 10.95
C ILE A 82 -6.99 -3.27 11.54
N GLU A 83 -5.68 -3.06 11.56
CA GLU A 83 -4.70 -3.91 12.20
C GLU A 83 -4.26 -3.29 13.52
N ILE A 84 -4.42 -3.98 14.62
CA ILE A 84 -4.04 -3.53 15.97
C ILE A 84 -2.81 -4.33 16.38
N LEU A 85 -1.66 -3.67 16.44
CA LEU A 85 -0.38 -4.31 16.73
C LEU A 85 -0.24 -4.56 18.22
N LYS A 86 0.28 -5.73 18.59
CA LYS A 86 0.50 -6.16 19.99
C LYS A 86 1.78 -5.57 20.60
N SER A 87 2.54 -4.81 19.82
CA SER A 87 3.71 -4.04 20.24
C SER A 87 3.96 -2.91 19.26
N SER A 88 4.64 -1.86 19.71
CA SER A 88 5.01 -0.74 18.84
C SER A 88 5.91 -1.21 17.69
N ASN A 89 5.67 -0.68 16.51
CA ASN A 89 6.42 -0.90 15.28
C ASN A 89 6.71 0.44 14.60
N LEU A 90 7.10 0.43 13.31
CA LEU A 90 7.39 1.63 12.55
C LEU A 90 6.22 2.63 12.54
N GLY A 91 6.57 3.93 12.53
CA GLY A 91 5.64 5.03 12.68
C GLY A 91 5.28 5.30 14.14
N ALA A 92 5.14 6.57 14.51
CA ALA A 92 4.78 6.95 15.88
C ALA A 92 3.40 6.40 16.30
N TYR A 93 2.44 6.36 15.36
CA TYR A 93 1.09 5.88 15.61
C TYR A 93 0.78 4.53 14.96
N GLY A 94 1.68 4.05 14.10
CA GLY A 94 1.49 2.83 13.35
C GLY A 94 1.79 3.01 11.87
N HIS A 95 1.04 2.32 11.00
CA HIS A 95 1.30 2.37 9.55
C HIS A 95 0.02 2.45 8.71
N ILE A 96 0.20 2.97 7.50
CA ILE A 96 -0.81 2.93 6.45
C ILE A 96 -0.32 1.95 5.38
N ALA A 97 -1.06 0.89 5.16
CA ALA A 97 -0.76 -0.12 4.16
C ALA A 97 -1.47 0.20 2.84
N ILE A 98 -0.68 0.20 1.76
CA ILE A 98 -1.14 0.42 0.38
C ILE A 98 -0.81 -0.84 -0.43
N ARG A 99 -1.83 -1.45 -1.02
CA ARG A 99 -1.64 -2.55 -1.98
C ARG A 99 -1.22 -2.00 -3.34
N THR A 100 -0.44 -2.79 -4.05
CA THR A 100 -0.09 -2.55 -5.45
C THR A 100 -0.08 -3.85 -6.24
N ASN A 101 -0.34 -3.75 -7.54
CA ASN A 101 -0.28 -4.90 -8.44
C ASN A 101 1.13 -5.48 -8.55
N ASN A 102 2.18 -4.65 -8.38
CA ASN A 102 3.57 -5.09 -8.43
C ASN A 102 4.47 -4.12 -7.66
N ILE A 103 5.01 -4.55 -6.50
CA ILE A 103 5.92 -3.73 -5.68
C ILE A 103 7.18 -3.37 -6.45
N LEU A 104 7.74 -4.29 -7.25
CA LEU A 104 8.96 -4.03 -8.03
C LEU A 104 8.77 -2.96 -9.11
N CYS A 105 7.55 -2.78 -9.61
CA CYS A 105 7.20 -1.68 -10.51
C CYS A 105 6.83 -0.40 -9.74
N ALA A 106 6.21 -0.53 -8.57
CA ALA A 106 5.77 0.61 -7.77
C ALA A 106 6.94 1.39 -7.16
N VAL A 107 7.98 0.69 -6.67
CA VAL A 107 9.14 1.30 -6.02
C VAL A 107 9.84 2.32 -6.93
N PRO A 108 10.28 2.00 -8.16
CA PRO A 108 10.93 2.99 -9.03
C PRO A 108 10.04 4.20 -9.37
N GLU A 109 8.72 4.00 -9.42
CA GLU A 109 7.78 5.11 -9.66
C GLU A 109 7.69 6.05 -8.45
N LEU A 110 7.67 5.49 -7.25
CA LEU A 110 7.67 6.27 -6.01
C LEU A 110 9.01 7.00 -5.81
N GLU A 111 10.14 6.34 -6.11
CA GLU A 111 11.48 6.93 -6.01
C GLU A 111 11.67 8.10 -6.98
N ARG A 112 11.12 8.02 -8.21
CA ARG A 112 11.09 9.17 -9.14
C ARG A 112 10.28 10.36 -8.59
N ALA A 113 9.29 10.08 -7.75
CA ALA A 113 8.52 11.11 -7.04
C ALA A 113 9.15 11.58 -5.72
N GLY A 114 10.34 11.04 -5.34
CA GLY A 114 11.08 11.41 -4.13
C GLY A 114 10.74 10.56 -2.89
N PHE A 115 10.00 9.45 -3.06
CA PHE A 115 9.63 8.54 -1.96
C PHE A 115 10.44 7.25 -2.06
N TYR A 116 11.37 7.04 -1.14
CA TYR A 116 12.37 5.98 -1.20
C TYR A 116 11.96 4.75 -0.42
N ALA A 117 12.21 3.58 -0.98
CA ALA A 117 12.01 2.31 -0.31
C ALA A 117 13.05 2.07 0.79
N ASP A 118 12.62 1.50 1.92
CA ASP A 118 13.51 0.94 2.93
C ASP A 118 13.67 -0.57 2.71
N THR A 119 14.70 -0.93 1.97
CA THR A 119 14.97 -2.33 1.60
C THR A 119 15.26 -3.24 2.80
N SER A 120 15.65 -2.66 3.96
CA SER A 120 15.87 -3.44 5.19
C SER A 120 14.58 -4.03 5.76
N THR A 121 13.42 -3.46 5.38
CA THR A 121 12.09 -3.89 5.81
C THR A 121 11.43 -4.89 4.86
N ALA A 122 12.13 -5.29 3.78
CA ALA A 122 11.60 -6.16 2.75
C ALA A 122 11.21 -7.54 3.30
N LYS A 123 9.97 -7.94 3.06
CA LYS A 123 9.46 -9.28 3.41
C LYS A 123 9.22 -10.09 2.14
N TYR A 124 9.71 -11.32 2.16
CA TYR A 124 9.57 -12.27 1.06
C TYR A 124 8.74 -13.47 1.48
N LYS A 125 7.98 -14.00 0.55
CA LYS A 125 7.29 -15.29 0.64
C LYS A 125 7.53 -16.05 -0.66
N ASP A 126 8.08 -17.25 -0.58
CA ASP A 126 8.42 -18.08 -1.75
C ASP A 126 9.24 -17.28 -2.79
N ASP A 127 10.32 -16.62 -2.34
CA ASP A 127 11.22 -15.75 -3.09
C ASP A 127 10.55 -14.51 -3.75
N ARG A 128 9.29 -14.26 -3.44
CA ARG A 128 8.53 -13.12 -3.94
C ARG A 128 8.46 -12.02 -2.89
N LEU A 129 8.80 -10.79 -3.27
CA LEU A 129 8.62 -9.62 -2.41
C LEU A 129 7.13 -9.38 -2.18
N VAL A 130 6.69 -9.45 -0.93
CA VAL A 130 5.27 -9.32 -0.56
C VAL A 130 4.97 -8.07 0.24
N ALA A 131 5.98 -7.47 0.88
CA ALA A 131 5.81 -6.26 1.67
C ALA A 131 7.11 -5.46 1.75
N LEU A 132 6.99 -4.14 1.85
CA LEU A 132 8.12 -3.21 1.94
C LEU A 132 7.63 -1.88 2.51
N TYR A 133 8.39 -1.26 3.43
CA TYR A 133 8.12 0.09 3.91
C TYR A 133 8.85 1.14 3.07
N LEU A 134 8.30 2.37 3.05
CA LEU A 134 9.02 3.56 2.61
C LEU A 134 9.81 4.14 3.79
N LYS A 135 10.88 4.89 3.48
CA LYS A 135 11.69 5.59 4.50
C LYS A 135 10.96 6.78 5.11
N GLN A 136 10.04 7.39 4.35
CA GLN A 136 9.29 8.55 4.78
C GLN A 136 8.06 8.13 5.58
N GLU A 137 7.81 8.88 6.66
CA GLU A 137 6.57 8.83 7.43
C GLU A 137 5.67 10.00 7.04
N ILE A 138 4.36 9.81 7.16
CA ILE A 138 3.37 10.85 6.90
C ILE A 138 2.47 10.97 8.12
N GLY A 139 2.47 12.14 8.77
CA GLY A 139 1.63 12.38 9.94
C GLY A 139 1.88 11.43 11.12
N GLY A 140 3.10 10.90 11.26
CA GLY A 140 3.45 9.91 12.27
C GLY A 140 3.10 8.47 11.91
N PHE A 141 2.67 8.21 10.66
CA PHE A 141 2.43 6.86 10.14
C PHE A 141 3.52 6.46 9.16
N ALA A 142 4.07 5.26 9.34
CA ALA A 142 4.90 4.62 8.34
C ALA A 142 4.07 4.19 7.13
N ILE A 143 4.63 4.26 5.94
CA ILE A 143 3.93 3.82 4.71
C ILE A 143 4.43 2.44 4.31
N HIS A 144 3.52 1.53 4.11
CA HIS A 144 3.77 0.11 3.87
C HIS A 144 3.16 -0.32 2.54
N LEU A 145 3.98 -0.81 1.61
CA LEU A 145 3.52 -1.40 0.37
C LEU A 145 3.25 -2.89 0.55
N LEU A 146 2.14 -3.36 0.01
CA LEU A 146 1.74 -4.77 -0.02
C LEU A 146 1.53 -5.24 -1.46
N GLN A 147 2.04 -6.44 -1.76
CA GLN A 147 1.77 -7.11 -3.03
C GLN A 147 0.33 -7.66 -3.05
N LYS A 148 -0.42 -7.40 -4.12
CA LYS A 148 -1.68 -8.08 -4.42
C LYS A 148 -1.46 -9.54 -4.83
#